data_2844daec756a704ad73bfaa9f4c4c983
#
_entry.id   2844daec756a704ad73bfaa9f4c4c983
#
_cell.length_a   1.000
_cell.length_b   1.000
_cell.length_c   1.000
_cell.angle_alpha   90.00
_cell.angle_beta   90.00
_cell.angle_gamma   90.00
#
_symmetry.space_group_name_H-M   'P 1'
#
loop_
_entity.id
_entity.type
_entity.pdbx_description
1 polymer ?
#
loop_
_entity_poly.entity_id
_entity_poly.type
_entity_poly.pdbx_seq_one_letter_code
_entity_poly.pdbx_strand_id
1 'polypeptide(L)'
;HGPDALYDKISSVVEAVKDHHPLIGSCVDTGHFIRSQEDPVEAILKLNKRVFALHIKDEAKMEKVSHNTIIGEGHLDVVGVFKALKKVKFPADGSISLEYEANPQNPLDDIKQCIEVAKDAIAKVH
;
A
#
# COMPACT_ATOMS: atom_id res chain seq x y z
N HIS A 1 -10.16 -7.64 -2.59
CA HIS A 1 -9.00 -7.28 -3.41
C HIS A 1 -7.92 -8.34 -3.25
N GLY A 2 -6.83 -8.24 -4.04
CA GLY A 2 -5.81 -9.26 -4.15
C GLY A 2 -6.02 -10.16 -5.38
N PRO A 3 -5.08 -11.08 -5.66
CA PRO A 3 -5.12 -11.90 -6.88
C PRO A 3 -6.43 -12.65 -7.05
N ASP A 4 -6.95 -12.65 -8.29
CA ASP A 4 -8.22 -13.27 -8.71
C ASP A 4 -9.49 -12.61 -8.12
N ALA A 5 -9.37 -11.52 -7.39
CA ALA A 5 -10.53 -10.75 -6.94
C ALA A 5 -10.99 -9.76 -8.01
N LEU A 6 -12.21 -9.23 -7.87
CA LEU A 6 -12.77 -8.25 -8.80
C LEU A 6 -11.90 -6.99 -8.97
N TYR A 7 -11.20 -6.59 -7.91
CA TYR A 7 -10.34 -5.40 -7.86
C TYR A 7 -8.86 -5.79 -7.65
N ASP A 8 -8.39 -6.80 -8.36
CA ASP A 8 -7.01 -7.26 -8.29
C ASP A 8 -6.03 -6.38 -9.08
N LYS A 9 -6.52 -5.67 -10.10
CA LYS A 9 -5.71 -4.80 -10.96
C LYS A 9 -5.97 -3.32 -10.69
N ILE A 10 -4.92 -2.50 -10.84
CA ILE A 10 -5.01 -1.04 -10.70
C ILE A 10 -6.10 -0.48 -11.60
N SER A 11 -6.16 -0.96 -12.85
CA SER A 11 -7.17 -0.51 -13.83
C SER A 11 -8.60 -0.76 -13.35
N SER A 12 -8.87 -1.91 -12.73
CA SER A 12 -10.19 -2.25 -12.21
C SER A 12 -10.62 -1.32 -11.06
N VAL A 13 -9.67 -0.97 -10.18
CA VAL A 13 -9.94 -0.04 -9.06
C VAL A 13 -10.16 1.39 -9.58
N VAL A 14 -9.33 1.84 -10.50
CA VAL A 14 -9.48 3.17 -11.13
C VAL A 14 -10.84 3.29 -11.83
N GLU A 15 -11.22 2.29 -12.62
CA GLU A 15 -12.50 2.23 -13.31
C GLU A 15 -13.68 2.28 -12.32
N ALA A 16 -13.57 1.57 -11.21
CA ALA A 16 -14.62 1.49 -10.20
C ALA A 16 -14.88 2.82 -9.47
N VAL A 17 -13.91 3.73 -9.41
CA VAL A 17 -14.05 4.98 -8.62
C VAL A 17 -14.13 6.24 -9.47
N LYS A 18 -13.69 6.22 -10.73
CA LYS A 18 -13.46 7.43 -11.55
C LYS A 18 -14.69 8.32 -11.74
N ASP A 19 -15.84 7.73 -12.02
CA ASP A 19 -17.07 8.43 -12.40
C ASP A 19 -18.08 8.57 -11.24
N HIS A 20 -17.65 8.24 -10.02
CA HIS A 20 -18.48 8.36 -8.83
C HIS A 20 -18.27 9.68 -8.08
N HIS A 21 -19.14 9.92 -7.10
CA HIS A 21 -19.05 11.09 -6.24
C HIS A 21 -17.63 11.20 -5.64
N PRO A 22 -17.08 12.43 -5.48
CA PRO A 22 -15.72 12.64 -4.96
C PRO A 22 -15.41 12.00 -3.60
N LEU A 23 -16.42 11.70 -2.79
CA LEU A 23 -16.27 10.99 -1.50
C LEU A 23 -16.11 9.46 -1.65
N ILE A 24 -16.22 8.93 -2.86
CA ILE A 24 -15.96 7.51 -3.13
C ILE A 24 -14.52 7.39 -3.62
N GLY A 25 -13.73 6.59 -2.93
CA GLY A 25 -12.32 6.38 -3.24
C GLY A 25 -11.83 5.01 -2.81
N SER A 26 -10.53 4.91 -2.66
CA SER A 26 -9.85 3.64 -2.39
C SER A 26 -9.07 3.72 -1.08
N CYS A 27 -9.11 2.62 -0.34
CA CYS A 27 -8.06 2.23 0.59
C CYS A 27 -7.09 1.34 -0.18
N VAL A 28 -5.90 1.85 -0.46
CA VAL A 28 -4.87 1.12 -1.20
C VAL A 28 -4.18 0.14 -0.26
N ASP A 29 -4.25 -1.16 -0.56
CA ASP A 29 -3.46 -2.17 0.12
C ASP A 29 -2.25 -2.53 -0.75
N THR A 30 -1.07 -2.19 -0.29
CA THR A 30 0.16 -2.35 -1.07
C THR A 30 0.52 -3.81 -1.31
N GLY A 31 0.32 -4.69 -0.31
CA GLY A 31 0.62 -6.11 -0.44
C GLY A 31 -0.30 -6.84 -1.42
N HIS A 32 -1.57 -6.47 -1.45
CA HIS A 32 -2.49 -7.07 -2.43
C HIS A 32 -2.15 -6.70 -3.86
N PHE A 33 -1.70 -5.47 -4.13
CA PHE A 33 -1.20 -5.09 -5.45
C PHE A 33 0.08 -5.84 -5.81
N ILE A 34 1.05 -5.95 -4.89
CA ILE A 34 2.28 -6.73 -5.11
C ILE A 34 1.94 -8.18 -5.50
N ARG A 35 1.06 -8.84 -4.76
CA ARG A 35 0.63 -10.22 -5.07
C ARG A 35 -0.11 -10.35 -6.40
N SER A 36 -0.73 -9.28 -6.85
CA SER A 36 -1.38 -9.18 -8.16
C SER A 36 -0.42 -8.77 -9.29
N GLN A 37 0.88 -8.68 -9.00
CA GLN A 37 1.93 -8.26 -9.95
C GLN A 37 1.70 -6.83 -10.46
N GLU A 38 1.24 -5.96 -9.57
CA GLU A 38 1.00 -4.54 -9.79
C GLU A 38 1.89 -3.71 -8.86
N ASP A 39 2.34 -2.54 -9.32
CA ASP A 39 3.16 -1.63 -8.52
C ASP A 39 2.26 -0.74 -7.63
N PRO A 40 2.38 -0.82 -6.29
CA PRO A 40 1.61 0.04 -5.39
C PRO A 40 1.86 1.54 -5.57
N VAL A 41 3.07 1.92 -5.96
CA VAL A 41 3.42 3.33 -6.25
C VAL A 41 2.62 3.82 -7.46
N GLU A 42 2.55 3.00 -8.50
CA GLU A 42 1.73 3.29 -9.69
C GLU A 42 0.25 3.35 -9.33
N ALA A 43 -0.24 2.47 -8.48
CA ALA A 43 -1.63 2.47 -8.00
C ALA A 43 -1.99 3.81 -7.35
N ILE A 44 -1.15 4.29 -6.41
CA ILE A 44 -1.36 5.58 -5.74
C ILE A 44 -1.39 6.73 -6.75
N LEU A 45 -0.44 6.75 -7.70
CA LEU A 45 -0.36 7.81 -8.70
C LEU A 45 -1.57 7.83 -9.65
N LYS A 46 -2.05 6.66 -10.08
CA LYS A 46 -3.21 6.55 -10.97
C LYS A 46 -4.54 6.86 -10.27
N LEU A 47 -4.70 6.42 -9.02
CA LEU A 47 -5.88 6.74 -8.21
C LEU A 47 -5.91 8.22 -7.79
N ASN A 48 -4.75 8.84 -7.64
CA ASN A 48 -4.58 10.26 -7.37
C ASN A 48 -5.44 10.72 -6.17
N LYS A 49 -6.34 11.69 -6.36
CA LYS A 49 -7.23 12.24 -5.32
C LYS A 49 -8.26 11.23 -4.77
N ARG A 50 -8.31 10.04 -5.32
CA ARG A 50 -9.19 8.95 -4.86
C ARG A 50 -8.54 8.03 -3.82
N VAL A 51 -7.30 8.31 -3.41
CA VAL A 51 -6.63 7.60 -2.31
C VAL A 51 -7.00 8.26 -0.99
N PHE A 52 -7.77 7.59 -0.15
CA PHE A 52 -8.25 8.09 1.15
C PHE A 52 -7.63 7.37 2.34
N ALA A 53 -7.18 6.16 2.12
CA ALA A 53 -6.49 5.37 3.14
C ALA A 53 -5.46 4.46 2.49
N LEU A 54 -4.54 3.96 3.30
CA LEU A 54 -3.52 3.02 2.89
C LEU A 54 -3.37 1.93 3.96
N HIS A 55 -3.35 0.68 3.53
CA HIS A 55 -2.75 -0.41 4.27
C HIS A 55 -1.35 -0.63 3.72
N ILE A 56 -0.33 -0.32 4.54
CA ILE A 56 1.05 -0.57 4.16
C ILE A 56 1.42 -2.00 4.56
N LYS A 57 1.72 -2.80 3.57
CA LYS A 57 2.01 -4.24 3.67
C LYS A 57 3.07 -4.58 2.64
N ASP A 58 4.04 -5.40 3.00
CA ASP A 58 5.05 -5.89 2.06
C ASP A 58 4.98 -7.41 1.90
N GLU A 59 5.38 -7.87 0.76
CA GLU A 59 5.34 -9.26 0.35
C GLU A 59 6.70 -9.72 -0.13
N ALA A 60 7.10 -10.91 0.32
CA ALA A 60 8.39 -11.50 -0.03
C ALA A 60 8.51 -11.84 -1.52
N LYS A 61 7.37 -12.02 -2.21
CA LYS A 61 7.31 -12.34 -3.63
C LYS A 61 6.22 -11.55 -4.33
N MET A 62 6.49 -11.15 -5.56
CA MET A 62 5.52 -10.53 -6.46
C MET A 62 4.72 -11.60 -7.22
N GLU A 63 4.07 -12.46 -6.43
CA GLU A 63 3.32 -13.64 -6.89
C GLU A 63 2.03 -13.80 -6.08
N LYS A 64 1.04 -14.49 -6.66
CA LYS A 64 -0.24 -14.79 -6.00
C LYS A 64 -0.05 -15.44 -4.62
N VAL A 65 0.88 -16.38 -4.52
CA VAL A 65 1.25 -17.04 -3.26
C VAL A 65 2.54 -16.41 -2.73
N SER A 66 2.40 -15.67 -1.65
CA SER A 66 3.50 -14.99 -0.97
C SER A 66 3.24 -14.98 0.53
N HIS A 67 4.17 -14.46 1.30
CA HIS A 67 4.01 -14.20 2.73
C HIS A 67 4.47 -12.78 3.03
N ASN A 68 3.90 -12.20 4.08
CA ASN A 68 4.32 -10.89 4.54
C ASN A 68 5.77 -10.90 5.02
N THR A 69 6.42 -9.78 4.86
CA THR A 69 7.75 -9.51 5.40
C THR A 69 7.78 -8.12 6.04
N ILE A 70 8.86 -7.78 6.73
CA ILE A 70 9.09 -6.42 7.20
C ILE A 70 9.09 -5.47 6.00
N ILE A 71 8.38 -4.36 6.10
CA ILE A 71 8.26 -3.42 4.97
C ILE A 71 9.64 -2.95 4.50
N GLY A 72 9.86 -2.99 3.20
CA GLY A 72 11.14 -2.67 2.57
C GLY A 72 12.11 -3.85 2.43
N GLU A 73 11.80 -5.01 3.01
CA GLU A 73 12.59 -6.25 2.82
C GLU A 73 12.04 -7.13 1.69
N GLY A 74 10.85 -6.80 1.19
CA GLY A 74 10.20 -7.49 0.08
C GLY A 74 10.21 -6.69 -1.22
N HIS A 75 9.04 -6.53 -1.81
CA HIS A 75 8.85 -5.85 -3.09
C HIS A 75 8.30 -4.43 -2.98
N LEU A 76 8.06 -3.92 -1.76
CA LEU A 76 7.52 -2.59 -1.55
C LEU A 76 8.62 -1.51 -1.60
N ASP A 77 8.53 -0.58 -2.54
CA ASP A 77 9.27 0.68 -2.49
C ASP A 77 8.63 1.64 -1.47
N VAL A 78 9.02 1.50 -0.20
CA VAL A 78 8.45 2.28 0.90
C VAL A 78 8.66 3.78 0.69
N VAL A 79 9.84 4.20 0.24
CA VAL A 79 10.14 5.61 -0.04
C VAL A 79 9.31 6.12 -1.22
N GLY A 80 9.18 5.32 -2.27
CA GLY A 80 8.33 5.61 -3.43
C GLY A 80 6.87 5.79 -3.06
N VAL A 81 6.34 4.97 -2.16
CA VAL A 81 4.97 5.10 -1.61
C VAL A 81 4.79 6.47 -0.96
N PHE A 82 5.64 6.88 -0.03
CA PHE A 82 5.50 8.18 0.64
C PHE A 82 5.71 9.36 -0.33
N LYS A 83 6.60 9.23 -1.31
CA LYS A 83 6.73 10.24 -2.39
C LYS A 83 5.45 10.35 -3.22
N ALA A 84 4.84 9.22 -3.57
CA ALA A 84 3.59 9.20 -4.32
C ALA A 84 2.45 9.83 -3.52
N LEU A 85 2.30 9.48 -2.24
CA LEU A 85 1.30 10.08 -1.34
C LEU A 85 1.45 11.61 -1.25
N LYS A 86 2.67 12.11 -1.11
CA LYS A 86 2.95 13.55 -1.12
C LYS A 86 2.56 14.18 -2.46
N LYS A 87 2.91 13.53 -3.58
CA LYS A 87 2.61 14.02 -4.94
C LYS A 87 1.11 14.12 -5.20
N VAL A 88 0.32 13.15 -4.78
CA VAL A 88 -1.14 13.15 -4.95
C VAL A 88 -1.86 14.01 -3.92
N LYS A 89 -1.14 14.61 -2.96
CA LYS A 89 -1.69 15.40 -1.85
C LYS A 89 -2.64 14.56 -1.01
N PHE A 90 -2.14 13.40 -0.54
CA PHE A 90 -2.90 12.53 0.35
C PHE A 90 -3.57 13.33 1.46
N PRO A 91 -4.85 13.12 1.76
CA PRO A 91 -5.59 13.96 2.69
C PRO A 91 -5.02 13.91 4.10
N ALA A 92 -5.02 15.06 4.80
CA ALA A 92 -4.48 15.18 6.15
C ALA A 92 -5.26 14.35 7.20
N ASP A 93 -6.52 14.05 6.92
CA ASP A 93 -7.41 13.18 7.69
C ASP A 93 -7.45 11.74 7.17
N GLY A 94 -6.64 11.43 6.15
CA GLY A 94 -6.46 10.08 5.65
C GLY A 94 -5.69 9.19 6.64
N SER A 95 -5.94 7.90 6.61
CA SER A 95 -5.28 6.94 7.49
C SER A 95 -4.24 6.11 6.74
N ILE A 96 -3.09 5.88 7.39
CA ILE A 96 -2.08 4.93 6.95
C ILE A 96 -1.92 3.90 8.07
N SER A 97 -2.26 2.66 7.79
CA SER A 97 -2.20 1.56 8.76
C SER A 97 -1.17 0.53 8.32
N LEU A 98 -0.29 0.13 9.21
CA LEU A 98 0.55 -1.05 9.00
C LEU A 98 -0.32 -2.30 9.12
N GLU A 99 -0.25 -3.17 8.12
CA GLU A 99 -0.85 -4.49 8.16
C GLU A 99 0.27 -5.55 8.04
N TYR A 100 0.49 -6.27 9.15
CA TYR A 100 1.54 -7.28 9.27
C TYR A 100 0.95 -8.59 9.77
N GLU A 101 0.98 -9.62 8.96
CA GLU A 101 0.33 -10.91 9.23
C GLU A 101 1.33 -12.08 9.38
N ALA A 102 2.63 -11.80 9.27
CA ALA A 102 3.64 -12.79 9.57
C ALA A 102 3.90 -12.87 11.08
N ASN A 103 4.49 -13.97 11.53
CA ASN A 103 4.86 -14.21 12.92
C ASN A 103 3.72 -13.93 13.94
N PRO A 104 2.52 -14.54 13.78
CA PRO A 104 1.35 -14.18 14.58
C PRO A 104 1.50 -14.50 16.08
N GLN A 105 2.48 -15.35 16.45
CA GLN A 105 2.76 -15.68 17.85
C GLN A 105 3.57 -14.63 18.58
N ASN A 106 4.41 -13.87 17.86
CA ASN A 106 5.24 -12.82 18.44
C ASN A 106 5.59 -11.73 17.40
N PRO A 107 4.63 -10.90 16.97
CA PRO A 107 4.84 -9.93 15.89
C PRO A 107 5.48 -8.61 16.34
N LEU A 108 5.65 -8.38 17.66
CA LEU A 108 5.97 -7.05 18.20
C LEU A 108 7.30 -6.48 17.70
N ASP A 109 8.33 -7.29 17.62
CA ASP A 109 9.65 -6.80 17.19
C ASP A 109 9.68 -6.52 15.68
N ASP A 110 8.98 -7.33 14.88
CA ASP A 110 8.80 -7.10 13.45
C ASP A 110 8.00 -5.83 13.19
N ILE A 111 6.93 -5.60 13.95
CA ILE A 111 6.12 -4.37 13.87
C ILE A 111 6.96 -3.14 14.21
N LYS A 112 7.79 -3.20 15.26
CA LYS A 112 8.70 -2.09 15.59
C LYS A 112 9.66 -1.78 14.43
N GLN A 113 10.24 -2.80 13.82
CA GLN A 113 11.11 -2.63 12.65
C GLN A 113 10.37 -1.98 11.48
N CYS A 114 9.16 -2.44 11.18
CA CYS A 114 8.31 -1.81 10.14
C CYS A 114 8.08 -0.32 10.44
N ILE A 115 7.79 0.04 11.69
CA ILE A 115 7.57 1.44 12.10
C ILE A 115 8.84 2.28 11.88
N GLU A 116 10.01 1.78 12.24
CA GLU A 116 11.26 2.51 12.03
C GLU A 116 11.56 2.70 10.53
N VAL A 117 11.36 1.68 9.71
CA VAL A 117 11.49 1.79 8.25
C VAL A 117 10.55 2.85 7.68
N ALA A 118 9.28 2.88 8.15
CA ALA A 118 8.31 3.88 7.72
C ALA A 118 8.74 5.30 8.12
N LYS A 119 9.20 5.51 9.37
CA LYS A 119 9.72 6.80 9.85
C LYS A 119 10.91 7.28 9.02
N ASP A 120 11.86 6.40 8.74
CA ASP A 120 13.03 6.73 7.91
C ASP A 120 12.63 7.10 6.48
N ALA A 121 11.67 6.38 5.91
CA ALA A 121 11.15 6.67 4.58
C ALA A 121 10.44 8.04 4.54
N ILE A 122 9.62 8.35 5.55
CA ILE A 122 8.94 9.65 5.69
C ILE A 122 9.99 10.77 5.80
N ALA A 123 11.02 10.60 6.63
CA ALA A 123 12.07 11.59 6.79
C ALA A 123 12.82 11.90 5.48
N LYS A 124 12.98 10.90 4.60
CA LYS A 124 13.61 11.08 3.27
C LYS A 124 12.74 11.84 2.27
N VAL A 125 11.44 12.00 2.54
CA VAL A 125 10.46 12.65 1.64
C VAL A 125 10.17 14.09 2.08
N HIS A 126 10.40 14.39 3.31
CA HIS A 126 10.25 15.74 3.89
C HIS A 126 11.54 16.51 3.84
#